data_475fac726a7ae95fc06da3c1dd806063
#
_entry.id   475fac726a7ae95fc06da3c1dd806063
#
_cell.length_a   1.000
_cell.length_b   1.000
_cell.length_c   1.000
_cell.angle_alpha   90.00
_cell.angle_beta   90.00
_cell.angle_gamma   90.00
#
_symmetry.space_group_name_H-M   'P 1'
#
loop_
_entity.id
_entity.type
_entity.pdbx_description
1 polymer ?
#
loop_
_entity_poly.entity_id
_entity_poly.type
_entity_poly.pdbx_seq_one_letter_code
_entity_poly.pdbx_strand_id
1 'polypeptide(L)'
;MNLSILLDYPEDISLSALKLIKLKKSVIKRLTLTGEATIAELSKETDFSIPTVTKIISELIEEGIVYEMGKAGTPGGRRPSQYGINPKARYYLGVEVKQNSISIGIQDFTNKFVKLSENISYTLENTRESLSSLCSIINQFVIDSRVPHEKIIGACINLSGRINSRKGFSYSYFFFEEKPLSEIIESQIHIKTFLENDTRAMTYGEYNCGVVQNEKDVIFVNIGWGVGIGIINNGKLYYGKSGYSGEFGHSPVFDNEIICQCGKKGCLETEISGNALERKFKMSLENGSKSILSGKMAIEDITVDDILTAIIDNEDTLGIEIIEEIGGKMGRYLSMLINIFNPELVILGGALSETDMYLRLPIQTNIHKYSLSLVSLDMELKISKLGSKAGVIGACYILRDKLFYSD
;
A
#
# COMPACT_ATOMS: atom_id res chain seq x y z
N MET A 1 11.81 27.20 -11.78
CA MET A 1 12.29 25.84 -12.07
C MET A 1 11.12 24.90 -11.88
N ASN A 2 10.71 24.19 -12.90
CA ASN A 2 9.45 23.41 -12.84
C ASN A 2 9.64 22.22 -11.90
N LEU A 3 8.64 21.85 -11.06
CA LEU A 3 8.70 20.67 -10.16
C LEU A 3 9.02 19.39 -10.92
N SER A 4 8.76 19.33 -12.23
CA SER A 4 9.18 18.23 -13.10
C SER A 4 10.69 17.93 -13.03
N ILE A 5 11.52 18.92 -12.73
CA ILE A 5 12.98 18.75 -12.55
C ILE A 5 13.31 18.05 -11.21
N LEU A 6 12.41 18.08 -10.24
CA LEU A 6 12.59 17.31 -9.02
C LEU A 6 12.31 15.80 -9.25
N LEU A 7 11.65 15.45 -10.36
CA LEU A 7 11.20 14.11 -10.68
C LEU A 7 12.14 13.39 -11.67
N ASP A 8 12.58 14.12 -12.69
CA ASP A 8 13.48 13.64 -13.74
C ASP A 8 14.48 14.76 -14.05
N TYR A 9 15.67 14.68 -13.53
CA TYR A 9 16.75 15.59 -13.91
C TYR A 9 17.67 14.93 -14.94
N PRO A 10 18.21 15.72 -15.91
CA PRO A 10 19.13 15.22 -16.93
C PRO A 10 20.35 14.55 -16.29
N GLU A 11 20.90 13.49 -16.93
CA GLU A 11 22.12 12.82 -16.49
C GLU A 11 23.32 13.79 -16.38
N ASP A 12 23.32 14.87 -17.15
CA ASP A 12 24.40 15.89 -17.20
C ASP A 12 24.22 17.03 -16.20
N ILE A 13 23.39 16.89 -15.16
CA ILE A 13 23.16 17.96 -14.19
C ILE A 13 24.43 18.29 -13.39
N SER A 14 24.73 19.58 -13.18
CA SER A 14 25.88 20.00 -12.38
C SER A 14 25.73 19.59 -10.90
N LEU A 15 26.84 19.24 -10.25
CA LEU A 15 26.86 18.88 -8.83
C LEU A 15 26.22 19.96 -7.93
N SER A 16 26.37 21.25 -8.28
CA SER A 16 25.76 22.35 -7.56
C SER A 16 24.24 22.37 -7.70
N ALA A 17 23.72 22.12 -8.91
CA ALA A 17 22.28 22.04 -9.15
C ALA A 17 21.67 20.82 -8.45
N LEU A 18 22.37 19.67 -8.47
CA LEU A 18 21.95 18.48 -7.75
C LEU A 18 21.84 18.71 -6.23
N LYS A 19 22.81 19.42 -5.63
CA LYS A 19 22.75 19.81 -4.21
C LYS A 19 21.54 20.69 -3.90
N LEU A 20 21.20 21.63 -4.77
CA LEU A 20 20.02 22.49 -4.59
C LEU A 20 18.70 21.71 -4.72
N ILE A 21 18.62 20.76 -5.65
CA ILE A 21 17.46 19.85 -5.76
C ILE A 21 17.30 19.03 -4.50
N LYS A 22 18.39 18.44 -3.99
CA LYS A 22 18.36 17.68 -2.73
C LYS A 22 17.91 18.55 -1.56
N LEU A 23 18.38 19.79 -1.49
CA LEU A 23 17.95 20.74 -0.46
C LEU A 23 16.45 21.06 -0.59
N LYS A 24 15.94 21.36 -1.79
CA LYS A 24 14.50 21.60 -2.02
C LYS A 24 13.68 20.39 -1.56
N LYS A 25 14.08 19.17 -1.96
CA LYS A 25 13.43 17.92 -1.53
C LYS A 25 13.43 17.78 0.01
N SER A 26 14.56 18.05 0.67
CA SER A 26 14.68 17.98 2.14
C SER A 26 13.78 18.99 2.85
N VAL A 27 13.70 20.22 2.34
CA VAL A 27 12.80 21.27 2.87
C VAL A 27 11.33 20.85 2.72
N ILE A 28 10.92 20.40 1.54
CA ILE A 28 9.55 19.91 1.30
C ILE A 28 9.24 18.74 2.23
N LYS A 29 10.14 17.77 2.31
CA LYS A 29 10.02 16.61 3.22
C LYS A 29 9.77 17.06 4.66
N ARG A 30 10.62 17.93 5.17
CA ARG A 30 10.52 18.42 6.55
C ARG A 30 9.18 19.10 6.82
N LEU A 31 8.79 20.03 5.95
CA LEU A 31 7.53 20.75 6.08
C LEU A 31 6.30 19.82 5.94
N THR A 32 6.38 18.81 5.11
CA THR A 32 5.28 17.80 4.99
C THR A 32 5.14 16.96 6.27
N LEU A 33 6.25 16.60 6.92
CA LEU A 33 6.25 15.77 8.12
C LEU A 33 5.83 16.52 9.38
N THR A 34 6.22 17.79 9.53
CA THR A 34 6.01 18.55 10.77
C THR A 34 4.92 19.61 10.67
N GLY A 35 4.45 19.88 9.46
CA GLY A 35 3.46 20.91 9.17
C GLY A 35 4.08 22.32 9.02
N GLU A 36 5.06 22.67 9.84
CA GLU A 36 5.70 23.99 9.84
C GLU A 36 7.17 23.93 10.27
N ALA A 37 7.95 24.91 9.84
CA ALA A 37 9.31 25.16 10.32
C ALA A 37 9.76 26.60 10.09
N THR A 38 10.74 27.07 10.86
CA THR A 38 11.46 28.31 10.64
C THR A 38 12.69 28.10 9.75
N ILE A 39 13.23 29.18 9.15
CA ILE A 39 14.48 29.11 8.36
C ILE A 39 15.65 28.60 9.20
N ALA A 40 15.71 28.97 10.49
CA ALA A 40 16.76 28.51 11.38
C ALA A 40 16.73 27.01 11.65
N GLU A 41 15.54 26.46 11.88
CA GLU A 41 15.34 24.99 12.04
C GLU A 41 15.70 24.25 10.76
N LEU A 42 15.20 24.69 9.60
CA LEU A 42 15.53 24.12 8.31
C LEU A 42 17.03 24.17 8.02
N SER A 43 17.71 25.27 8.34
CA SER A 43 19.16 25.43 8.18
C SER A 43 19.93 24.42 9.02
N LYS A 44 19.52 24.25 10.29
CA LYS A 44 20.14 23.29 11.21
C LYS A 44 19.96 21.84 10.78
N GLU A 45 18.77 21.48 10.30
CA GLU A 45 18.43 20.10 9.93
C GLU A 45 18.96 19.69 8.55
N THR A 46 19.12 20.64 7.63
CA THR A 46 19.62 20.37 6.28
C THR A 46 21.12 20.56 6.12
N ASP A 47 21.78 21.10 7.15
CA ASP A 47 23.21 21.40 7.15
C ASP A 47 23.63 22.45 6.08
N PHE A 48 22.67 23.33 5.69
CA PHE A 48 22.90 24.43 4.76
C PHE A 48 22.82 25.80 5.48
N SER A 49 23.56 26.80 4.95
CA SER A 49 23.57 28.12 5.52
C SER A 49 22.18 28.80 5.46
N ILE A 50 21.89 29.67 6.45
CA ILE A 50 20.65 30.46 6.50
C ILE A 50 20.39 31.21 5.17
N PRO A 51 21.36 31.89 4.53
CA PRO A 51 21.12 32.55 3.25
C PRO A 51 20.70 31.59 2.14
N THR A 52 21.27 30.37 2.10
CA THR A 52 20.92 29.35 1.11
C THR A 52 19.49 28.85 1.31
N VAL A 53 19.11 28.52 2.57
CA VAL A 53 17.76 28.09 2.90
C VAL A 53 16.76 29.22 2.63
N THR A 54 17.08 30.47 2.96
CA THR A 54 16.21 31.61 2.67
C THR A 54 15.92 31.74 1.18
N LYS A 55 16.96 31.59 0.35
CA LYS A 55 16.79 31.59 -1.12
C LYS A 55 15.86 30.49 -1.59
N ILE A 56 16.05 29.26 -1.08
CA ILE A 56 15.20 28.10 -1.45
C ILE A 56 13.75 28.32 -1.00
N ILE A 57 13.51 28.82 0.21
CA ILE A 57 12.17 29.15 0.70
C ILE A 57 11.51 30.20 -0.19
N SER A 58 12.23 31.26 -0.57
CA SER A 58 11.69 32.27 -1.48
C SER A 58 11.30 31.68 -2.84
N GLU A 59 12.16 30.83 -3.44
CA GLU A 59 11.84 30.12 -4.68
C GLU A 59 10.59 29.22 -4.54
N LEU A 60 10.47 28.49 -3.42
CA LEU A 60 9.31 27.62 -3.17
C LEU A 60 8.03 28.43 -2.91
N ILE A 61 8.12 29.65 -2.38
CA ILE A 61 6.98 30.58 -2.24
C ILE A 61 6.55 31.09 -3.61
N GLU A 62 7.49 31.50 -4.45
CA GLU A 62 7.20 31.94 -5.84
C GLU A 62 6.56 30.81 -6.67
N GLU A 63 6.99 29.55 -6.44
CA GLU A 63 6.39 28.36 -7.06
C GLU A 63 5.02 27.97 -6.44
N GLY A 64 4.57 28.66 -5.39
CA GLY A 64 3.32 28.40 -4.66
C GLY A 64 3.30 27.10 -3.87
N ILE A 65 4.47 26.50 -3.60
CA ILE A 65 4.63 25.23 -2.87
C ILE A 65 4.62 25.47 -1.36
N VAL A 66 5.28 26.53 -0.93
CA VAL A 66 5.41 26.95 0.47
C VAL A 66 4.69 28.27 0.65
N TYR A 67 4.17 28.53 1.84
CA TYR A 67 3.64 29.84 2.22
C TYR A 67 4.11 30.23 3.62
N GLU A 68 4.14 31.54 3.92
CA GLU A 68 4.43 32.04 5.24
C GLU A 68 3.18 31.96 6.12
N MET A 69 3.26 31.20 7.21
CA MET A 69 2.15 30.99 8.15
C MET A 69 1.99 32.11 9.19
N GLY A 70 2.98 33.01 9.30
CA GLY A 70 3.03 34.06 10.32
C GLY A 70 4.26 33.90 11.21
N LYS A 71 4.19 34.46 12.43
CA LYS A 71 5.33 34.48 13.36
C LYS A 71 5.20 33.41 14.44
N ALA A 72 6.28 32.69 14.74
CA ALA A 72 6.34 31.69 15.80
C ALA A 72 5.99 32.30 17.17
N GLY A 73 5.23 31.55 17.97
CA GLY A 73 4.88 31.91 19.34
C GLY A 73 6.05 31.65 20.31
N THR A 74 6.99 32.57 20.41
CA THR A 74 8.10 32.49 21.41
C THR A 74 7.92 33.51 22.51
N PRO A 75 8.15 33.14 23.78
CA PRO A 75 8.20 34.13 24.89
C PRO A 75 9.50 34.90 24.83
N GLY A 76 9.49 36.12 24.22
CA GLY A 76 10.58 37.09 24.19
C GLY A 76 11.45 37.06 22.93
N GLY A 77 11.74 38.27 22.36
CA GLY A 77 12.61 38.47 21.20
C GLY A 77 11.87 38.65 19.87
N ARG A 78 12.64 38.88 18.76
CA ARG A 78 12.10 38.99 17.40
C ARG A 78 11.58 37.60 16.97
N ARG A 79 10.27 37.50 16.83
CA ARG A 79 9.61 36.24 16.45
C ARG A 79 9.96 35.86 15.01
N PRO A 80 10.57 34.70 14.75
CA PRO A 80 10.88 34.25 13.39
C PRO A 80 9.60 33.90 12.62
N SER A 81 9.63 34.05 11.30
CA SER A 81 8.56 33.61 10.42
C SER A 81 8.54 32.09 10.33
N GLN A 82 7.35 31.50 10.36
CA GLN A 82 7.08 30.09 10.12
C GLN A 82 6.59 29.87 8.70
N TYR A 83 7.00 28.77 8.11
CA TYR A 83 6.69 28.38 6.75
C TYR A 83 6.02 27.00 6.76
N GLY A 84 5.02 26.84 5.90
CA GLY A 84 4.28 25.59 5.76
C GLY A 84 4.06 25.21 4.29
N ILE A 85 3.69 23.94 4.05
CA ILE A 85 3.34 23.44 2.71
C ILE A 85 1.95 23.95 2.32
N ASN A 86 1.82 24.45 1.09
CA ASN A 86 0.52 24.74 0.50
C ASN A 86 -0.16 23.43 0.09
N PRO A 87 -1.26 23.03 0.76
CA PRO A 87 -1.95 21.77 0.44
C PRO A 87 -2.38 21.66 -1.03
N LYS A 88 -2.77 22.80 -1.63
CA LYS A 88 -3.26 22.88 -3.01
C LYS A 88 -2.15 23.07 -4.06
N ALA A 89 -0.89 23.01 -3.64
CA ALA A 89 0.22 23.17 -4.57
C ALA A 89 0.28 22.03 -5.57
N ARG A 90 0.23 20.80 -5.09
CA ARG A 90 0.32 19.55 -5.89
C ARG A 90 -0.53 18.44 -5.28
N TYR A 91 -0.73 17.38 -6.08
CA TYR A 91 -1.55 16.24 -5.71
C TYR A 91 -0.89 14.92 -6.12
N TYR A 92 -1.18 13.88 -5.37
CA TYR A 92 -0.78 12.49 -5.62
C TYR A 92 -2.00 11.66 -5.99
N LEU A 93 -1.90 10.87 -7.04
CA LEU A 93 -2.94 9.94 -7.45
C LEU A 93 -2.54 8.52 -7.03
N GLY A 94 -3.33 7.89 -6.17
CA GLY A 94 -3.19 6.49 -5.78
C GLY A 94 -4.30 5.66 -6.41
N VAL A 95 -3.95 4.51 -6.97
CA VAL A 95 -4.90 3.56 -7.56
C VAL A 95 -4.60 2.16 -7.06
N GLU A 96 -5.60 1.50 -6.51
CA GLU A 96 -5.54 0.09 -6.14
C GLU A 96 -6.47 -0.70 -7.06
N VAL A 97 -5.89 -1.67 -7.78
CA VAL A 97 -6.62 -2.53 -8.71
C VAL A 97 -6.73 -3.93 -8.09
N LYS A 98 -7.93 -4.29 -7.69
CA LYS A 98 -8.30 -5.62 -7.19
C LYS A 98 -8.90 -6.46 -8.31
N GLN A 99 -9.20 -7.74 -8.03
CA GLN A 99 -9.77 -8.66 -9.02
C GLN A 99 -11.09 -8.14 -9.61
N ASN A 100 -11.99 -7.63 -8.77
CA ASN A 100 -13.35 -7.25 -9.17
C ASN A 100 -13.66 -5.77 -8.92
N SER A 101 -12.68 -4.96 -8.52
CA SER A 101 -12.92 -3.55 -8.23
C SER A 101 -11.64 -2.70 -8.33
N ILE A 102 -11.84 -1.39 -8.43
CA ILE A 102 -10.78 -0.38 -8.35
C ILE A 102 -11.12 0.58 -7.23
N SER A 103 -10.12 0.96 -6.44
CA SER A 103 -10.19 2.08 -5.51
C SER A 103 -9.21 3.16 -5.96
N ILE A 104 -9.67 4.42 -6.03
CA ILE A 104 -8.88 5.55 -6.53
C ILE A 104 -8.98 6.71 -5.55
N GLY A 105 -7.84 7.33 -5.23
CA GLY A 105 -7.80 8.49 -4.36
C GLY A 105 -6.81 9.55 -4.84
N ILE A 106 -7.18 10.82 -4.67
CA ILE A 106 -6.28 11.96 -4.83
C ILE A 106 -6.01 12.55 -3.47
N GLN A 107 -4.74 12.56 -3.07
CA GLN A 107 -4.28 13.26 -1.88
C GLN A 107 -3.64 14.59 -2.23
N ASP A 108 -3.86 15.59 -1.38
CA ASP A 108 -3.15 16.87 -1.45
C ASP A 108 -1.70 16.74 -0.95
N PHE A 109 -0.97 17.83 -1.02
CA PHE A 109 0.44 17.84 -0.63
C PHE A 109 0.68 17.64 0.88
N THR A 110 -0.38 17.64 1.70
CA THR A 110 -0.36 17.31 3.14
C THR A 110 -0.90 15.92 3.44
N ASN A 111 -1.03 15.06 2.42
CA ASN A 111 -1.53 13.68 2.47
C ASN A 111 -3.01 13.55 2.91
N LYS A 112 -3.82 14.59 2.74
CA LYS A 112 -5.27 14.52 2.97
C LYS A 112 -5.99 14.21 1.66
N PHE A 113 -6.95 13.29 1.71
CA PHE A 113 -7.77 13.01 0.54
C PHE A 113 -8.63 14.21 0.15
N VAL A 114 -8.51 14.62 -1.10
CA VAL A 114 -9.40 15.58 -1.76
C VAL A 114 -10.60 14.86 -2.35
N LYS A 115 -10.35 13.67 -2.90
CA LYS A 115 -11.38 12.76 -3.40
C LYS A 115 -10.91 11.32 -3.21
N LEU A 116 -11.82 10.46 -2.80
CA LEU A 116 -11.63 9.01 -2.69
C LEU A 116 -12.89 8.33 -3.21
N SER A 117 -12.72 7.32 -4.04
CA SER A 117 -13.78 6.40 -4.47
C SER A 117 -13.28 4.98 -4.27
N GLU A 118 -14.05 4.19 -3.56
CA GLU A 118 -13.74 2.80 -3.24
C GLU A 118 -14.69 1.87 -4.01
N ASN A 119 -14.21 0.68 -4.31
CA ASN A 119 -15.01 -0.41 -4.91
C ASN A 119 -15.74 -0.02 -6.21
N ILE A 120 -15.08 0.76 -7.09
CA ILE A 120 -15.59 1.01 -8.43
C ILE A 120 -15.59 -0.31 -9.18
N SER A 121 -16.73 -0.72 -9.74
CA SER A 121 -16.88 -1.99 -10.47
C SER A 121 -15.88 -2.08 -11.63
N TYR A 122 -15.12 -3.16 -11.66
CA TYR A 122 -14.09 -3.43 -12.65
C TYR A 122 -13.72 -4.91 -12.61
N THR A 123 -13.38 -5.51 -13.75
CA THR A 123 -12.86 -6.88 -13.80
C THR A 123 -11.44 -6.88 -14.34
N LEU A 124 -10.49 -7.33 -13.50
CA LEU A 124 -9.08 -7.39 -13.87
C LEU A 124 -8.81 -8.63 -14.71
N GLU A 125 -8.61 -8.41 -15.99
CA GLU A 125 -8.24 -9.43 -16.96
C GLU A 125 -6.94 -9.06 -17.68
N ASN A 126 -6.21 -10.06 -18.17
CA ASN A 126 -5.00 -9.82 -18.96
C ASN A 126 -5.34 -9.53 -20.43
N THR A 127 -6.17 -8.50 -20.66
CA THR A 127 -6.65 -8.08 -21.99
C THR A 127 -6.39 -6.58 -22.21
N ARG A 128 -6.35 -6.17 -23.50
CA ARG A 128 -6.21 -4.75 -23.87
C ARG A 128 -7.45 -3.95 -23.49
N GLU A 129 -8.61 -4.57 -23.56
CA GLU A 129 -9.91 -3.99 -23.20
C GLU A 129 -9.95 -3.65 -21.71
N SER A 130 -9.51 -4.58 -20.86
CA SER A 130 -9.42 -4.38 -19.41
C SER A 130 -8.44 -3.23 -19.08
N LEU A 131 -7.26 -3.17 -19.72
CA LEU A 131 -6.31 -2.07 -19.55
C LEU A 131 -6.89 -0.71 -20.00
N SER A 132 -7.57 -0.67 -21.15
CA SER A 132 -8.22 0.55 -21.64
C SER A 132 -9.33 1.03 -20.70
N SER A 133 -10.13 0.10 -20.17
CA SER A 133 -11.16 0.38 -19.17
C SER A 133 -10.55 0.96 -17.89
N LEU A 134 -9.45 0.39 -17.37
CA LEU A 134 -8.71 0.91 -16.22
C LEU A 134 -8.30 2.38 -16.45
N CYS A 135 -7.66 2.67 -17.58
CA CYS A 135 -7.22 4.03 -17.91
C CYS A 135 -8.41 5.00 -18.07
N SER A 136 -9.52 4.54 -18.63
CA SER A 136 -10.75 5.34 -18.78
C SER A 136 -11.36 5.68 -17.43
N ILE A 137 -11.42 4.72 -16.49
CA ILE A 137 -11.91 4.93 -15.12
C ILE A 137 -11.02 5.95 -14.38
N ILE A 138 -9.69 5.83 -14.52
CA ILE A 138 -8.76 6.78 -13.91
C ILE A 138 -8.97 8.19 -14.47
N ASN A 139 -9.04 8.34 -15.79
CA ASN A 139 -9.26 9.64 -16.44
C ASN A 139 -10.58 10.28 -16.00
N GLN A 140 -11.68 9.49 -15.96
CA GLN A 140 -12.98 10.00 -15.51
C GLN A 140 -12.93 10.44 -14.05
N PHE A 141 -12.28 9.67 -13.17
CA PHE A 141 -12.11 10.03 -11.77
C PHE A 141 -11.34 11.35 -11.59
N VAL A 142 -10.27 11.55 -12.38
CA VAL A 142 -9.48 12.80 -12.37
C VAL A 142 -10.35 13.97 -12.79
N ILE A 143 -11.11 13.85 -13.89
CA ILE A 143 -12.05 14.88 -14.35
C ILE A 143 -13.06 15.24 -13.25
N ASP A 144 -13.69 14.22 -12.68
CA ASP A 144 -14.71 14.38 -11.63
C ASP A 144 -14.17 14.93 -10.32
N SER A 145 -12.86 14.85 -10.09
CA SER A 145 -12.20 15.42 -8.90
C SER A 145 -12.14 16.93 -8.92
N ARG A 146 -12.24 17.55 -10.11
CA ARG A 146 -12.02 18.98 -10.37
C ARG A 146 -10.63 19.47 -9.95
N VAL A 147 -9.68 18.57 -9.72
CA VAL A 147 -8.27 18.90 -9.49
C VAL A 147 -7.65 19.22 -10.85
N PRO A 148 -6.94 20.35 -11.02
CA PRO A 148 -6.25 20.65 -12.27
C PRO A 148 -5.24 19.56 -12.61
N HIS A 149 -5.34 18.99 -13.80
CA HIS A 149 -4.53 17.85 -14.24
C HIS A 149 -3.03 18.11 -14.10
N GLU A 150 -2.58 19.31 -14.46
CA GLU A 150 -1.18 19.76 -14.38
C GLU A 150 -0.65 19.87 -12.95
N LYS A 151 -1.52 19.83 -11.95
CA LYS A 151 -1.13 19.80 -10.54
C LYS A 151 -0.97 18.39 -9.97
N ILE A 152 -1.40 17.35 -10.69
CA ILE A 152 -1.18 15.95 -10.31
C ILE A 152 0.23 15.57 -10.75
N ILE A 153 1.13 15.41 -9.78
CA ILE A 153 2.56 15.20 -10.06
C ILE A 153 2.93 13.78 -10.41
N GLY A 154 2.02 12.85 -10.18
CA GLY A 154 2.20 11.46 -10.55
C GLY A 154 1.06 10.58 -10.09
N ALA A 155 1.05 9.36 -10.60
CA ALA A 155 0.17 8.27 -10.22
C ALA A 155 0.99 7.07 -9.74
N CYS A 156 0.57 6.42 -8.67
CA CYS A 156 1.06 5.10 -8.31
C CYS A 156 -0.11 4.12 -8.39
N ILE A 157 0.06 3.10 -9.24
CA ILE A 157 -0.95 2.07 -9.48
C ILE A 157 -0.45 0.77 -8.89
N ASN A 158 -1.13 0.25 -7.90
CA ASN A 158 -0.82 -1.04 -7.36
C ASN A 158 -1.72 -2.13 -7.94
N LEU A 159 -1.10 -3.27 -8.20
CA LEU A 159 -1.69 -4.45 -8.84
C LEU A 159 -1.27 -5.68 -8.07
N SER A 160 -2.16 -6.66 -8.02
CA SER A 160 -1.83 -7.99 -7.52
C SER A 160 -0.79 -8.69 -8.40
N GLY A 161 -0.01 -9.56 -7.78
CA GLY A 161 0.95 -10.42 -8.45
C GLY A 161 2.36 -9.81 -8.59
N ARG A 162 3.12 -10.31 -9.56
CA ARG A 162 4.56 -10.04 -9.69
C ARG A 162 4.83 -8.73 -10.41
N ILE A 163 5.18 -7.71 -9.65
CA ILE A 163 5.45 -6.35 -10.15
C ILE A 163 6.92 -6.00 -9.95
N ASN A 164 7.59 -5.61 -11.03
CA ASN A 164 8.89 -4.98 -10.97
C ASN A 164 8.73 -3.45 -10.91
N SER A 165 8.61 -2.93 -9.70
CA SER A 165 8.35 -1.50 -9.45
C SER A 165 9.47 -0.56 -9.92
N ARG A 166 10.72 -1.08 -10.07
CA ARG A 166 11.85 -0.28 -10.56
C ARG A 166 11.79 -0.07 -12.06
N LYS A 167 11.36 -1.11 -12.80
CA LYS A 167 11.31 -1.10 -14.28
C LYS A 167 9.90 -0.84 -14.82
N GLY A 168 8.88 -0.77 -13.97
CA GLY A 168 7.51 -0.51 -14.38
C GLY A 168 6.84 -1.67 -15.12
N PHE A 169 7.26 -2.93 -14.87
CA PHE A 169 6.69 -4.11 -15.51
C PHE A 169 5.76 -4.89 -14.57
N SER A 170 4.68 -5.42 -15.12
CA SER A 170 3.86 -6.46 -14.52
C SER A 170 4.08 -7.78 -15.26
N TYR A 171 4.13 -8.90 -14.51
CA TYR A 171 4.28 -10.25 -15.05
C TYR A 171 3.09 -11.15 -14.72
N SER A 172 2.04 -10.59 -14.14
CA SER A 172 0.80 -11.31 -13.83
C SER A 172 -0.37 -10.81 -14.65
N TYR A 173 -0.43 -9.50 -14.91
CA TYR A 173 -1.47 -8.86 -15.72
C TYR A 173 -0.85 -7.85 -16.67
N PHE A 174 -1.48 -7.63 -17.83
CA PHE A 174 -1.08 -6.64 -18.84
C PHE A 174 0.35 -6.80 -19.37
N PHE A 175 0.83 -8.06 -19.48
CA PHE A 175 2.18 -8.38 -19.94
C PHE A 175 2.26 -8.73 -21.44
N PHE A 176 1.36 -8.21 -22.25
CA PHE A 176 1.25 -8.49 -23.67
C PHE A 176 2.08 -7.55 -24.56
N GLU A 177 2.80 -6.60 -23.98
CA GLU A 177 3.71 -5.69 -24.71
C GLU A 177 5.12 -5.72 -24.11
N GLU A 178 6.13 -5.41 -24.96
CA GLU A 178 7.52 -5.35 -24.54
C GLU A 178 7.86 -4.07 -23.73
N LYS A 179 7.00 -3.04 -23.82
CA LYS A 179 7.15 -1.78 -23.08
C LYS A 179 6.75 -1.93 -21.63
N PRO A 180 7.38 -1.16 -20.73
CA PRO A 180 6.91 -1.07 -19.34
C PRO A 180 5.43 -0.71 -19.25
N LEU A 181 4.66 -1.44 -18.47
CA LEU A 181 3.24 -1.16 -18.27
C LEU A 181 3.02 0.26 -17.70
N SER A 182 3.95 0.76 -16.88
CA SER A 182 3.91 2.14 -16.39
C SER A 182 3.92 3.16 -17.52
N GLU A 183 4.73 2.97 -18.57
CA GLU A 183 4.78 3.87 -19.73
C GLU A 183 3.52 3.77 -20.58
N ILE A 184 2.96 2.57 -20.73
CA ILE A 184 1.72 2.36 -21.48
C ILE A 184 0.56 3.11 -20.80
N ILE A 185 0.42 2.96 -19.48
CA ILE A 185 -0.61 3.67 -18.73
C ILE A 185 -0.35 5.18 -18.75
N GLU A 186 0.89 5.63 -18.52
CA GLU A 186 1.28 7.04 -18.58
C GLU A 186 0.88 7.69 -19.90
N SER A 187 1.07 6.98 -21.02
CA SER A 187 0.68 7.48 -22.35
C SER A 187 -0.84 7.67 -22.52
N GLN A 188 -1.67 6.94 -21.76
CA GLN A 188 -3.13 6.99 -21.84
C GLN A 188 -3.75 7.96 -20.85
N ILE A 189 -3.16 8.10 -19.65
CA ILE A 189 -3.69 9.02 -18.62
C ILE A 189 -2.97 10.36 -18.56
N HIS A 190 -1.84 10.50 -19.28
CA HIS A 190 -0.99 11.70 -19.34
C HIS A 190 -0.51 12.19 -17.96
N ILE A 191 -0.31 11.26 -17.02
CA ILE A 191 0.24 11.49 -15.69
C ILE A 191 1.41 10.54 -15.49
N LYS A 192 2.57 11.05 -15.01
CA LYS A 192 3.74 10.21 -14.69
C LYS A 192 3.33 9.04 -13.82
N THR A 193 3.58 7.81 -14.27
CA THR A 193 3.01 6.60 -13.68
C THR A 193 4.08 5.68 -13.12
N PHE A 194 3.85 5.23 -11.90
CA PHE A 194 4.63 4.21 -11.21
C PHE A 194 3.76 3.00 -10.90
N LEU A 195 4.37 1.82 -10.91
CA LEU A 195 3.70 0.59 -10.49
C LEU A 195 4.22 0.10 -9.15
N GLU A 196 3.32 -0.53 -8.39
CA GLU A 196 3.68 -1.24 -7.17
C GLU A 196 2.85 -2.52 -7.01
N ASN A 197 3.33 -3.46 -6.19
CA ASN A 197 2.54 -4.59 -5.77
C ASN A 197 1.53 -4.16 -4.69
N ASP A 198 0.32 -4.71 -4.73
CA ASP A 198 -0.79 -4.41 -3.82
C ASP A 198 -0.40 -4.58 -2.34
N THR A 199 0.14 -5.73 -1.97
CA THR A 199 0.53 -6.04 -0.58
C THR A 199 1.63 -5.10 -0.09
N ARG A 200 2.61 -4.75 -0.92
CA ARG A 200 3.63 -3.77 -0.55
C ARG A 200 3.05 -2.37 -0.37
N ALA A 201 2.10 -1.98 -1.21
CA ALA A 201 1.40 -0.71 -1.04
C ALA A 201 0.60 -0.70 0.27
N MET A 202 -0.19 -1.74 0.57
CA MET A 202 -0.91 -1.87 1.83
C MET A 202 0.03 -1.80 3.04
N THR A 203 1.15 -2.52 2.99
CA THR A 203 2.20 -2.49 4.02
C THR A 203 2.70 -1.07 4.27
N TYR A 204 2.98 -0.34 3.20
CA TYR A 204 3.51 1.02 3.31
C TYR A 204 2.46 2.03 3.78
N GLY A 205 1.19 1.80 3.46
CA GLY A 205 0.07 2.55 4.01
C GLY A 205 -0.03 2.39 5.52
N GLU A 206 -0.07 1.16 6.01
CA GLU A 206 -0.12 0.85 7.44
C GLU A 206 1.12 1.36 8.20
N TYR A 207 2.29 1.28 7.57
CA TYR A 207 3.53 1.78 8.15
C TYR A 207 3.52 3.30 8.35
N ASN A 208 2.97 4.07 7.41
CA ASN A 208 3.01 5.54 7.46
C ASN A 208 1.85 6.19 8.22
N CYS A 209 0.66 5.57 8.24
CA CYS A 209 -0.52 6.19 8.88
C CYS A 209 -1.54 5.20 9.46
N GLY A 210 -1.17 3.92 9.55
CA GLY A 210 -2.02 2.87 10.13
C GLY A 210 -1.76 2.60 11.60
N VAL A 211 -1.47 1.33 11.92
CA VAL A 211 -1.26 0.84 13.30
C VAL A 211 0.17 0.96 13.79
N VAL A 212 1.13 1.18 12.89
CA VAL A 212 2.56 1.33 13.23
C VAL A 212 2.78 2.67 13.93
N GLN A 213 3.54 2.66 15.02
CA GLN A 213 3.88 3.86 15.78
C GLN A 213 5.37 4.18 15.69
N ASN A 214 6.23 3.31 16.23
CA ASN A 214 7.67 3.49 16.27
C ASN A 214 8.43 2.25 15.78
N GLU A 215 7.69 1.18 15.47
CA GLU A 215 8.24 -0.10 15.05
C GLU A 215 8.96 0.06 13.70
N LYS A 216 10.15 -0.53 13.58
CA LYS A 216 10.99 -0.45 12.39
C LYS A 216 11.03 -1.75 11.60
N ASP A 217 10.73 -2.85 12.27
CA ASP A 217 10.75 -4.19 11.70
C ASP A 217 9.33 -4.76 11.75
N VAL A 218 8.63 -4.69 10.61
CA VAL A 218 7.20 -5.00 10.50
C VAL A 218 6.95 -5.99 9.38
N ILE A 219 6.09 -6.97 9.63
CA ILE A 219 5.53 -7.86 8.62
C ILE A 219 4.04 -7.58 8.50
N PHE A 220 3.61 -7.19 7.31
CA PHE A 220 2.20 -7.09 6.96
C PHE A 220 1.79 -8.35 6.21
N VAL A 221 0.69 -8.97 6.60
CA VAL A 221 0.14 -10.17 5.96
C VAL A 221 -1.18 -9.80 5.30
N ASN A 222 -1.21 -9.81 4.00
CA ASN A 222 -2.42 -9.61 3.21
C ASN A 222 -3.12 -10.96 3.00
N ILE A 223 -4.26 -11.16 3.64
CA ILE A 223 -5.10 -12.36 3.51
C ILE A 223 -6.38 -11.94 2.79
N GLY A 224 -6.26 -11.81 1.47
CA GLY A 224 -7.36 -11.47 0.57
C GLY A 224 -7.75 -12.64 -0.31
N TRP A 225 -8.08 -12.39 -1.58
CA TRP A 225 -8.31 -13.44 -2.57
C TRP A 225 -7.12 -14.40 -2.68
N GLY A 226 -5.90 -13.89 -2.68
CA GLY A 226 -4.64 -14.61 -2.50
C GLY A 226 -4.00 -14.29 -1.15
N VAL A 227 -2.72 -14.66 -1.00
CA VAL A 227 -1.91 -14.39 0.20
C VAL A 227 -0.56 -13.84 -0.17
N GLY A 228 -0.25 -12.68 0.38
CA GLY A 228 1.07 -12.04 0.24
C GLY A 228 1.56 -11.47 1.55
N ILE A 229 2.86 -11.17 1.63
CA ILE A 229 3.42 -10.41 2.74
C ILE A 229 4.19 -9.19 2.23
N GLY A 230 4.15 -8.13 3.01
CA GLY A 230 5.06 -7.01 2.86
C GLY A 230 5.95 -6.90 4.07
N ILE A 231 7.20 -6.53 3.86
CA ILE A 231 8.24 -6.50 4.91
C ILE A 231 8.80 -5.08 4.98
N ILE A 232 8.76 -4.51 6.16
CA ILE A 232 9.55 -3.33 6.53
C ILE A 232 10.73 -3.84 7.35
N ASN A 233 11.94 -3.45 6.98
CA ASN A 233 13.17 -3.77 7.69
C ASN A 233 13.96 -2.47 7.93
N ASN A 234 14.29 -2.20 9.19
CA ASN A 234 14.94 -0.94 9.60
C ASN A 234 14.20 0.31 9.06
N GLY A 235 12.86 0.30 9.09
CA GLY A 235 12.04 1.42 8.63
C GLY A 235 11.93 1.57 7.10
N LYS A 236 12.40 0.59 6.32
CA LYS A 236 12.37 0.62 4.86
C LYS A 236 11.64 -0.58 4.28
N LEU A 237 10.82 -0.33 3.27
CA LEU A 237 10.15 -1.38 2.54
C LEU A 237 11.17 -2.28 1.82
N TYR A 238 11.10 -3.58 2.08
CA TYR A 238 12.02 -4.56 1.52
C TYR A 238 11.51 -5.10 0.19
N TYR A 239 12.27 -4.88 -0.87
CA TYR A 239 11.94 -5.29 -2.23
C TYR A 239 12.61 -6.59 -2.67
N GLY A 240 13.67 -7.02 -2.00
CA GLY A 240 14.56 -8.04 -2.52
C GLY A 240 15.37 -7.55 -3.73
N LYS A 241 16.08 -8.46 -4.39
CA LYS A 241 16.95 -8.14 -5.54
C LYS A 241 16.18 -7.54 -6.72
N SER A 242 15.05 -8.13 -7.07
CA SER A 242 14.30 -7.82 -8.32
C SER A 242 12.88 -7.32 -8.08
N GLY A 243 12.51 -7.03 -6.82
CA GLY A 243 11.19 -6.55 -6.46
C GLY A 243 10.16 -7.67 -6.23
N TYR A 244 10.60 -8.90 -5.96
CA TYR A 244 9.70 -10.06 -5.77
C TYR A 244 9.78 -10.62 -4.34
N SER A 245 10.14 -9.81 -3.34
CA SER A 245 10.03 -10.24 -1.95
C SER A 245 8.56 -10.34 -1.55
N GLY A 246 8.25 -11.25 -0.62
CA GLY A 246 6.91 -11.35 -0.06
C GLY A 246 5.99 -12.39 -0.72
N GLU A 247 6.48 -13.18 -1.65
CA GLU A 247 5.73 -14.27 -2.33
C GLU A 247 5.46 -15.47 -1.38
N PHE A 248 5.13 -15.19 -0.13
CA PHE A 248 4.95 -16.18 0.94
C PHE A 248 3.81 -17.16 0.65
N GLY A 249 2.72 -16.67 0.06
CA GLY A 249 1.59 -17.49 -0.35
C GLY A 249 1.96 -18.62 -1.32
N HIS A 250 3.06 -18.46 -2.07
CA HIS A 250 3.53 -19.47 -3.03
C HIS A 250 4.58 -20.44 -2.46
N SER A 251 4.81 -20.40 -1.14
CA SER A 251 5.67 -21.40 -0.48
C SER A 251 4.99 -22.78 -0.51
N PRO A 252 5.67 -23.83 -1.02
CA PRO A 252 5.12 -25.19 -1.10
C PRO A 252 5.23 -25.86 0.28
N VAL A 253 4.19 -25.75 1.07
CA VAL A 253 4.15 -26.22 2.48
C VAL A 253 3.11 -27.30 2.75
N PHE A 254 2.25 -27.57 1.77
CA PHE A 254 1.24 -28.62 1.85
C PHE A 254 1.51 -29.72 0.82
N ASP A 255 1.26 -30.95 1.24
CA ASP A 255 1.27 -32.11 0.36
C ASP A 255 -0.16 -32.33 -0.16
N ASN A 256 -0.63 -31.45 -1.05
CA ASN A 256 -1.94 -31.53 -1.69
C ASN A 256 -1.82 -31.37 -3.22
N GLU A 257 -2.81 -31.86 -3.95
CA GLU A 257 -2.87 -31.85 -5.42
C GLU A 257 -3.51 -30.56 -5.98
N ILE A 258 -3.79 -29.54 -5.14
CA ILE A 258 -4.44 -28.31 -5.55
C ILE A 258 -3.43 -27.46 -6.32
N ILE A 259 -3.79 -27.13 -7.57
CA ILE A 259 -2.96 -26.28 -8.42
C ILE A 259 -3.20 -24.81 -8.04
N CYS A 260 -2.14 -24.14 -7.61
CA CYS A 260 -2.13 -22.70 -7.37
C CYS A 260 -2.12 -21.94 -8.70
N GLN A 261 -2.61 -20.69 -8.69
CA GLN A 261 -2.54 -19.80 -9.86
C GLN A 261 -1.10 -19.61 -10.39
N CYS A 262 -0.07 -19.80 -9.56
CA CYS A 262 1.32 -19.79 -10.00
C CYS A 262 1.75 -21.02 -10.81
N GLY A 263 0.85 -21.99 -11.01
CA GLY A 263 1.08 -23.24 -11.74
C GLY A 263 1.73 -24.36 -10.92
N LYS A 264 1.99 -24.14 -9.61
CA LYS A 264 2.59 -25.15 -8.71
C LYS A 264 1.55 -25.75 -7.77
N LYS A 265 1.86 -26.88 -7.15
CA LYS A 265 1.04 -27.56 -6.14
C LYS A 265 1.59 -27.28 -4.73
N GLY A 266 0.70 -27.43 -3.73
CA GLY A 266 1.07 -27.36 -2.32
C GLY A 266 1.40 -25.95 -1.79
N CYS A 267 1.11 -24.90 -2.56
CA CYS A 267 1.31 -23.53 -2.12
C CYS A 267 0.48 -23.21 -0.88
N LEU A 268 1.05 -22.42 0.05
CA LEU A 268 0.36 -21.98 1.25
C LEU A 268 -1.01 -21.32 0.94
N GLU A 269 -1.06 -20.50 -0.08
CA GLU A 269 -2.26 -19.79 -0.54
C GLU A 269 -3.44 -20.72 -0.84
N THR A 270 -3.19 -21.95 -1.32
CA THR A 270 -4.27 -22.88 -1.67
C THR A 270 -5.11 -23.35 -0.47
N GLU A 271 -4.64 -23.10 0.76
CA GLU A 271 -5.30 -23.53 1.99
C GLU A 271 -5.72 -22.41 2.94
N ILE A 272 -5.21 -21.17 2.73
CA ILE A 272 -5.38 -20.08 3.69
C ILE A 272 -5.84 -18.76 3.09
N SER A 273 -6.22 -18.74 1.81
CA SER A 273 -6.69 -17.52 1.10
C SER A 273 -8.22 -17.42 1.08
N GLY A 274 -8.74 -16.30 0.59
CA GLY A 274 -10.17 -16.14 0.29
C GLY A 274 -10.66 -17.16 -0.72
N ASN A 275 -9.86 -17.47 -1.75
CA ASN A 275 -10.18 -18.56 -2.69
C ASN A 275 -10.30 -19.91 -1.96
N ALA A 276 -9.43 -20.17 -0.98
CA ALA A 276 -9.52 -21.39 -0.16
C ALA A 276 -10.77 -21.39 0.73
N LEU A 277 -11.13 -20.24 1.31
CA LEU A 277 -12.36 -20.08 2.09
C LEU A 277 -13.58 -20.40 1.23
N GLU A 278 -13.72 -19.78 0.07
CA GLU A 278 -14.85 -19.97 -0.84
C GLU A 278 -14.97 -21.44 -1.27
N ARG A 279 -13.87 -22.03 -1.73
CA ARG A 279 -13.82 -23.44 -2.15
C ARG A 279 -14.25 -24.39 -1.00
N LYS A 280 -13.69 -24.23 0.19
CA LYS A 280 -14.00 -25.07 1.36
C LYS A 280 -15.46 -24.92 1.78
N PHE A 281 -15.96 -23.70 1.77
CA PHE A 281 -17.35 -23.40 2.13
C PHE A 281 -18.33 -24.06 1.16
N LYS A 282 -18.13 -23.89 -0.16
CA LYS A 282 -18.95 -24.55 -1.20
C LYS A 282 -18.92 -26.06 -1.08
N MET A 283 -17.74 -26.67 -0.94
CA MET A 283 -17.58 -28.13 -0.74
C MET A 283 -18.29 -28.60 0.52
N SER A 284 -18.27 -27.87 1.62
CA SER A 284 -18.97 -28.23 2.85
C SER A 284 -20.50 -28.23 2.65
N LEU A 285 -21.04 -27.23 1.94
CA LEU A 285 -22.46 -27.17 1.60
C LEU A 285 -22.89 -28.36 0.69
N GLU A 286 -22.08 -28.68 -0.31
CA GLU A 286 -22.30 -29.85 -1.22
C GLU A 286 -22.31 -31.18 -0.43
N ASN A 287 -21.48 -31.27 0.62
CA ASN A 287 -21.42 -32.42 1.53
C ASN A 287 -22.52 -32.42 2.61
N GLY A 288 -23.48 -31.47 2.54
CA GLY A 288 -24.66 -31.44 3.40
C GLY A 288 -24.53 -30.60 4.67
N SER A 289 -23.43 -29.88 4.87
CA SER A 289 -23.33 -28.87 5.93
C SER A 289 -24.39 -27.78 5.77
N LYS A 290 -24.74 -27.10 6.85
CA LYS A 290 -25.72 -26.01 6.86
C LYS A 290 -25.07 -24.67 7.14
N SER A 291 -25.54 -23.65 6.48
CA SER A 291 -25.17 -22.24 6.65
C SER A 291 -26.42 -21.38 6.52
N ILE A 292 -26.38 -20.16 7.02
CA ILE A 292 -27.45 -19.18 6.79
C ILE A 292 -27.62 -18.82 5.31
N LEU A 293 -26.63 -19.10 4.46
CA LEU A 293 -26.69 -18.92 3.02
C LEU A 293 -27.42 -20.06 2.31
N SER A 294 -27.60 -21.22 2.99
CA SER A 294 -28.27 -22.39 2.41
C SER A 294 -29.69 -22.07 1.97
N GLY A 295 -29.98 -22.26 0.68
CA GLY A 295 -31.30 -22.02 0.08
C GLY A 295 -31.62 -20.54 -0.19
N LYS A 296 -30.72 -19.61 0.12
CA LYS A 296 -30.89 -18.19 -0.25
C LYS A 296 -30.33 -17.86 -1.63
N MET A 297 -29.30 -18.58 -2.05
CA MET A 297 -28.67 -18.47 -3.36
C MET A 297 -28.12 -19.83 -3.81
N ALA A 298 -27.79 -19.95 -5.07
CA ALA A 298 -27.15 -21.17 -5.58
C ALA A 298 -25.71 -21.28 -5.01
N ILE A 299 -25.23 -22.50 -4.76
CA ILE A 299 -23.91 -22.70 -4.13
C ILE A 299 -22.80 -22.13 -5.02
N GLU A 300 -22.90 -22.25 -6.33
CA GLU A 300 -21.96 -21.72 -7.31
C GLU A 300 -21.82 -20.21 -7.26
N ASP A 301 -22.90 -19.49 -6.91
CA ASP A 301 -22.94 -18.02 -6.88
C ASP A 301 -22.40 -17.41 -5.57
N ILE A 302 -22.18 -18.24 -4.53
CA ILE A 302 -21.66 -17.78 -3.25
C ILE A 302 -20.23 -17.26 -3.44
N THR A 303 -19.98 -16.03 -3.02
CA THR A 303 -18.69 -15.35 -3.08
C THR A 303 -18.02 -15.26 -1.70
N VAL A 304 -16.73 -14.91 -1.70
CA VAL A 304 -16.01 -14.62 -0.43
C VAL A 304 -16.73 -13.53 0.37
N ASP A 305 -17.21 -12.48 -0.30
CA ASP A 305 -17.87 -11.34 0.38
C ASP A 305 -19.19 -11.78 1.04
N ASP A 306 -19.94 -12.69 0.42
CA ASP A 306 -21.15 -13.27 1.03
C ASP A 306 -20.81 -14.07 2.29
N ILE A 307 -19.75 -14.88 2.23
CA ILE A 307 -19.28 -15.68 3.37
C ILE A 307 -18.81 -14.78 4.51
N LEU A 308 -18.01 -13.75 4.21
CA LEU A 308 -17.54 -12.80 5.22
C LEU A 308 -18.70 -12.04 5.86
N THR A 309 -19.68 -11.59 5.07
CA THR A 309 -20.91 -10.97 5.58
C THR A 309 -21.70 -11.95 6.47
N ALA A 310 -21.80 -13.21 6.09
CA ALA A 310 -22.45 -14.25 6.89
C ALA A 310 -21.76 -14.45 8.25
N ILE A 311 -20.42 -14.43 8.28
CA ILE A 311 -19.63 -14.55 9.49
C ILE A 311 -19.80 -13.30 10.38
N ILE A 312 -19.59 -12.11 9.80
CA ILE A 312 -19.50 -10.85 10.56
C ILE A 312 -20.86 -10.43 11.10
N ASP A 313 -21.90 -10.47 10.26
CA ASP A 313 -23.21 -9.92 10.62
C ASP A 313 -24.14 -10.95 11.28
N ASN A 314 -23.88 -12.26 11.04
CA ASN A 314 -24.81 -13.31 11.44
C ASN A 314 -24.17 -14.49 12.18
N GLU A 315 -22.88 -14.44 12.49
CA GLU A 315 -22.14 -15.48 13.21
C GLU A 315 -22.33 -16.88 12.59
N ASP A 316 -22.23 -16.98 11.25
CA ASP A 316 -22.41 -18.25 10.54
C ASP A 316 -21.39 -19.29 11.00
N THR A 317 -21.87 -20.37 11.61
CA THR A 317 -21.02 -21.39 12.24
C THR A 317 -20.09 -22.05 11.24
N LEU A 318 -20.57 -22.39 10.03
CA LEU A 318 -19.75 -23.03 9.02
C LEU A 318 -18.61 -22.10 8.55
N GLY A 319 -18.92 -20.82 8.33
CA GLY A 319 -17.94 -19.82 7.98
C GLY A 319 -16.89 -19.63 9.07
N ILE A 320 -17.31 -19.54 10.34
CA ILE A 320 -16.43 -19.42 11.51
C ILE A 320 -15.48 -20.61 11.59
N GLU A 321 -15.99 -21.85 11.51
CA GLU A 321 -15.17 -23.07 11.57
C GLU A 321 -14.07 -23.08 10.50
N ILE A 322 -14.40 -22.67 9.27
CA ILE A 322 -13.42 -22.61 8.18
C ILE A 322 -12.38 -21.50 8.40
N ILE A 323 -12.80 -20.32 8.88
CA ILE A 323 -11.88 -19.19 9.21
C ILE A 323 -10.94 -19.59 10.35
N GLU A 324 -11.42 -20.31 11.37
CA GLU A 324 -10.58 -20.84 12.46
C GLU A 324 -9.52 -21.83 11.93
N GLU A 325 -9.90 -22.73 11.04
CA GLU A 325 -8.97 -23.64 10.38
C GLU A 325 -7.90 -22.88 9.59
N ILE A 326 -8.32 -21.90 8.78
CA ILE A 326 -7.44 -21.04 8.00
C ILE A 326 -6.48 -20.29 8.95
N GLY A 327 -6.98 -19.70 10.01
CA GLY A 327 -6.19 -18.98 11.01
C GLY A 327 -5.16 -19.88 11.69
N GLY A 328 -5.56 -21.10 12.05
CA GLY A 328 -4.67 -22.08 12.65
C GLY A 328 -3.50 -22.46 11.73
N LYS A 329 -3.78 -22.72 10.45
CA LYS A 329 -2.76 -22.98 9.43
C LYS A 329 -1.86 -21.76 9.21
N MET A 330 -2.44 -20.57 9.07
CA MET A 330 -1.69 -19.33 8.89
C MET A 330 -0.73 -19.10 10.07
N GLY A 331 -1.19 -19.20 11.32
CA GLY A 331 -0.36 -18.99 12.49
C GLY A 331 0.84 -19.94 12.56
N ARG A 332 0.65 -21.20 12.18
CA ARG A 332 1.74 -22.18 12.10
C ARG A 332 2.83 -21.75 11.13
N TYR A 333 2.48 -21.30 9.93
CA TYR A 333 3.49 -20.91 8.93
C TYR A 333 4.03 -19.50 9.16
N LEU A 334 3.22 -18.60 9.73
CA LEU A 334 3.68 -17.28 10.13
C LEU A 334 4.74 -17.35 11.25
N SER A 335 4.66 -18.37 12.12
CA SER A 335 5.70 -18.62 13.14
C SER A 335 7.09 -18.84 12.55
N MET A 336 7.20 -19.38 11.32
CA MET A 336 8.48 -19.53 10.62
C MET A 336 9.06 -18.16 10.26
N LEU A 337 8.24 -17.25 9.75
CA LEU A 337 8.67 -15.88 9.43
C LEU A 337 9.07 -15.11 10.69
N ILE A 338 8.31 -15.28 11.77
CA ILE A 338 8.59 -14.66 13.07
C ILE A 338 9.94 -15.13 13.59
N ASN A 339 10.24 -16.43 13.55
CA ASN A 339 11.53 -16.98 13.95
C ASN A 339 12.71 -16.54 13.07
N ILE A 340 12.46 -16.20 11.78
CA ILE A 340 13.52 -15.79 10.83
C ILE A 340 13.79 -14.29 10.92
N PHE A 341 12.73 -13.47 10.95
CA PHE A 341 12.83 -12.01 10.86
C PHE A 341 12.83 -11.30 12.21
N ASN A 342 12.34 -11.96 13.28
CA ASN A 342 12.13 -11.35 14.59
C ASN A 342 11.50 -9.95 14.51
N PRO A 343 10.29 -9.81 13.92
CA PRO A 343 9.66 -8.52 13.74
C PRO A 343 9.16 -7.96 15.07
N GLU A 344 9.09 -6.63 15.19
CA GLU A 344 8.47 -5.95 16.33
C GLU A 344 6.93 -6.03 16.23
N LEU A 345 6.41 -6.04 14.99
CA LEU A 345 4.97 -6.02 14.73
C LEU A 345 4.62 -6.90 13.53
N VAL A 346 3.58 -7.71 13.70
CA VAL A 346 2.89 -8.39 12.60
C VAL A 346 1.50 -7.79 12.45
N ILE A 347 1.14 -7.37 11.23
CA ILE A 347 -0.16 -6.78 10.91
C ILE A 347 -0.94 -7.74 10.03
N LEU A 348 -2.15 -8.10 10.42
CA LEU A 348 -3.07 -8.86 9.61
C LEU A 348 -3.99 -7.90 8.84
N GLY A 349 -3.98 -8.00 7.53
CA GLY A 349 -4.81 -7.22 6.62
C GLY A 349 -5.42 -8.09 5.51
N GLY A 350 -6.08 -7.45 4.56
CA GLY A 350 -6.87 -8.12 3.54
C GLY A 350 -8.27 -8.49 4.04
N ALA A 351 -9.14 -8.94 3.13
CA ALA A 351 -10.56 -9.12 3.39
C ALA A 351 -10.84 -10.09 4.57
N LEU A 352 -10.08 -11.18 4.69
CA LEU A 352 -10.30 -12.15 5.76
C LEU A 352 -10.02 -11.56 7.15
N SER A 353 -9.16 -10.54 7.25
CA SER A 353 -8.86 -9.90 8.53
C SER A 353 -10.05 -9.13 9.13
N GLU A 354 -11.08 -8.85 8.34
CA GLU A 354 -12.33 -8.22 8.80
C GLU A 354 -13.12 -9.11 9.77
N THR A 355 -12.89 -10.43 9.75
CA THR A 355 -13.48 -11.37 10.71
C THR A 355 -12.86 -11.29 12.11
N ASP A 356 -11.88 -10.40 12.30
CA ASP A 356 -11.17 -10.06 13.55
C ASP A 356 -10.85 -11.27 14.43
N MET A 357 -11.59 -11.45 15.53
CA MET A 357 -11.31 -12.47 16.54
C MET A 357 -11.32 -13.90 15.97
N TYR A 358 -12.20 -14.20 15.02
CA TYR A 358 -12.33 -15.53 14.44
C TYR A 358 -11.07 -15.94 13.66
N LEU A 359 -10.38 -15.00 13.05
CA LEU A 359 -9.10 -15.23 12.37
C LEU A 359 -7.90 -15.02 13.30
N ARG A 360 -7.90 -13.91 14.06
CA ARG A 360 -6.74 -13.46 14.86
C ARG A 360 -6.40 -14.40 16.01
N LEU A 361 -7.39 -14.89 16.75
CA LEU A 361 -7.12 -15.75 17.91
C LEU A 361 -6.51 -17.11 17.52
N PRO A 362 -7.00 -17.84 16.51
CA PRO A 362 -6.34 -19.03 16.01
C PRO A 362 -4.92 -18.78 15.50
N ILE A 363 -4.67 -17.66 14.79
CA ILE A 363 -3.33 -17.25 14.38
C ILE A 363 -2.44 -17.07 15.60
N GLN A 364 -2.85 -16.27 16.59
CA GLN A 364 -2.09 -15.97 17.79
C GLN A 364 -1.75 -17.24 18.59
N THR A 365 -2.73 -18.11 18.78
CA THR A 365 -2.54 -19.40 19.48
C THR A 365 -1.47 -20.25 18.79
N ASN A 366 -1.51 -20.34 17.46
CA ASN A 366 -0.53 -21.14 16.71
C ASN A 366 0.84 -20.45 16.61
N ILE A 367 0.93 -19.14 16.58
CA ILE A 367 2.20 -18.43 16.72
C ILE A 367 2.87 -18.84 18.03
N HIS A 368 2.19 -18.74 19.19
CA HIS A 368 2.76 -19.15 20.47
C HIS A 368 3.11 -20.62 20.55
N LYS A 369 2.38 -21.48 19.84
CA LYS A 369 2.64 -22.93 19.82
C LYS A 369 3.90 -23.30 19.02
N TYR A 370 4.22 -22.57 17.96
CA TYR A 370 5.25 -22.95 16.99
C TYR A 370 6.45 -22.01 16.90
N SER A 371 6.37 -20.79 17.44
CA SER A 371 7.51 -19.87 17.54
C SER A 371 8.33 -20.14 18.79
N LEU A 372 9.60 -19.74 18.78
CA LEU A 372 10.41 -19.67 20.01
C LEU A 372 9.79 -18.63 20.95
N SER A 373 9.65 -18.98 22.22
CA SER A 373 8.94 -18.17 23.22
C SER A 373 9.52 -16.75 23.34
N LEU A 374 10.86 -16.60 23.31
CA LEU A 374 11.50 -15.28 23.38
C LEU A 374 11.15 -14.41 22.19
N VAL A 375 11.08 -14.98 20.99
CA VAL A 375 10.76 -14.24 19.75
C VAL A 375 9.28 -13.86 19.71
N SER A 376 8.39 -14.79 20.12
CA SER A 376 6.94 -14.51 20.12
C SER A 376 6.48 -13.55 21.20
N LEU A 377 7.23 -13.43 22.32
CA LEU A 377 6.95 -12.46 23.37
C LEU A 377 7.42 -11.04 23.04
N ASP A 378 8.36 -10.91 22.11
CA ASP A 378 8.97 -9.65 21.68
C ASP A 378 8.19 -8.99 20.53
N MET A 379 7.09 -9.62 20.07
CA MET A 379 6.32 -9.21 18.90
C MET A 379 4.86 -8.94 19.25
N GLU A 380 4.28 -7.89 18.68
CA GLU A 380 2.84 -7.64 18.72
C GLU A 380 2.13 -8.15 17.45
N LEU A 381 0.88 -8.60 17.61
CA LEU A 381 -0.01 -8.96 16.51
C LEU A 381 -1.20 -8.00 16.50
N LYS A 382 -1.36 -7.24 15.42
CA LYS A 382 -2.45 -6.26 15.24
C LYS A 382 -3.24 -6.50 13.96
N ILE A 383 -4.51 -6.09 13.95
CA ILE A 383 -5.32 -6.01 12.72
C ILE A 383 -5.04 -4.67 12.03
N SER A 384 -5.06 -4.66 10.71
CA SER A 384 -4.97 -3.45 9.88
C SER A 384 -5.99 -2.39 10.31
N LYS A 385 -5.53 -1.15 10.49
CA LYS A 385 -6.40 -0.02 10.81
C LYS A 385 -7.01 0.62 9.57
N LEU A 386 -6.30 0.56 8.46
CA LEU A 386 -6.70 1.22 7.22
C LEU A 386 -7.69 0.38 6.40
N GLY A 387 -7.74 -0.95 6.64
CA GLY A 387 -8.65 -1.86 5.96
C GLY A 387 -8.56 -1.73 4.45
N SER A 388 -9.72 -1.56 3.80
CA SER A 388 -9.86 -1.44 2.33
C SER A 388 -9.10 -0.25 1.73
N LYS A 389 -8.72 0.76 2.52
CA LYS A 389 -8.01 1.97 2.06
C LYS A 389 -6.49 1.84 2.06
N ALA A 390 -5.97 0.77 2.67
CA ALA A 390 -4.52 0.61 2.87
C ALA A 390 -3.74 0.69 1.55
N GLY A 391 -4.23 0.06 0.49
CA GLY A 391 -3.58 0.05 -0.82
C GLY A 391 -3.54 1.43 -1.48
N VAL A 392 -4.67 2.13 -1.53
CA VAL A 392 -4.74 3.49 -2.12
C VAL A 392 -3.88 4.48 -1.35
N ILE A 393 -3.94 4.44 -0.02
CA ILE A 393 -3.11 5.28 0.86
C ILE A 393 -1.64 4.97 0.62
N GLY A 394 -1.27 3.69 0.65
CA GLY A 394 0.10 3.26 0.42
C GLY A 394 0.64 3.66 -0.95
N ALA A 395 -0.18 3.59 -2.00
CA ALA A 395 0.17 4.07 -3.33
C ALA A 395 0.57 5.55 -3.32
N CYS A 396 -0.23 6.41 -2.66
CA CYS A 396 0.09 7.84 -2.54
C CYS A 396 1.39 8.07 -1.75
N TYR A 397 1.60 7.35 -0.64
CA TYR A 397 2.83 7.48 0.16
C TYR A 397 4.07 6.98 -0.59
N ILE A 398 3.97 5.85 -1.31
CA ILE A 398 5.06 5.33 -2.15
C ILE A 398 5.42 6.35 -3.24
N LEU A 399 4.41 6.92 -3.90
CA LEU A 399 4.62 7.96 -4.90
C LEU A 399 5.35 9.16 -4.31
N ARG A 400 4.85 9.71 -3.20
CA ARG A 400 5.48 10.82 -2.47
C ARG A 400 6.97 10.51 -2.19
N ASP A 401 7.26 9.33 -1.67
CA ASP A 401 8.60 8.97 -1.25
C ASP A 401 9.53 8.74 -2.44
N LYS A 402 9.03 8.16 -3.53
CA LYS A 402 9.79 8.09 -4.80
C LYS A 402 10.15 9.47 -5.33
N LEU A 403 9.28 10.46 -5.18
CA LEU A 403 9.49 11.81 -5.69
C LEU A 403 10.43 12.64 -4.80
N PHE A 404 10.33 12.51 -3.48
CA PHE A 404 11.01 13.41 -2.55
C PHE A 404 12.06 12.75 -1.67
N TYR A 405 12.06 11.41 -1.50
CA TYR A 405 12.88 10.72 -0.51
C TYR A 405 13.83 9.67 -1.11
N SER A 406 13.71 9.35 -2.42
CA SER A 406 14.72 8.54 -3.11
C SER A 406 16.01 9.33 -3.28
N ASP A 407 17.11 8.72 -2.84
CA ASP A 407 18.48 9.24 -2.95
C ASP A 407 18.94 9.35 -4.40
#